data_42e47d3e64001a1bc537cc09f2d66c8f
#
_entry.id   42e47d3e64001a1bc537cc09f2d66c8f
#
_cell.length_a   1.000
_cell.length_b   1.000
_cell.length_c   1.000
_cell.angle_alpha   90.00
_cell.angle_beta   90.00
_cell.angle_gamma   90.00
#
_symmetry.space_group_name_H-M   'P 1'
#
loop_
_entity.id
_entity.type
_entity.pdbx_description
1 polymer ?
#
loop_
_entity_poly.entity_id
_entity_poly.type
_entity_poly.pdbx_seq_one_letter_code
_entity_poly.pdbx_strand_id
1 'polypeptide(L)'
;MPHLADWPELPELCLGTSAYFLLELPFYPWTDQLINQLYELPGRTGLTPVLAHIERYLRSQKPQYLEAVLDLGFPVQVSAEPLLHLTQRGPVLRLLRTHRAQLVASDAHDPTTRPPNLGEAFQLLRRKLGEEKSNYIESRTSELLTPRISL
;
A
#
# COMPACT_ATOMS: atom_id res chain seq x y z
N MET A 1 6.57 23.00 -3.69
CA MET A 1 5.78 21.93 -4.33
C MET A 1 4.31 22.16 -3.98
N PRO A 2 3.36 22.14 -4.93
CA PRO A 2 1.95 22.28 -4.59
C PRO A 2 1.54 21.16 -3.63
N HIS A 3 0.59 21.45 -2.76
CA HIS A 3 0.08 20.47 -1.82
C HIS A 3 -0.74 19.41 -2.57
N LEU A 4 -0.53 18.13 -2.29
CA LEU A 4 -1.25 17.04 -2.98
C LEU A 4 -2.78 17.21 -2.89
N ALA A 5 -3.28 17.70 -1.76
CA ALA A 5 -4.70 17.97 -1.56
C ALA A 5 -5.29 19.07 -2.47
N ASP A 6 -4.44 19.88 -3.09
CA ASP A 6 -4.87 20.95 -4.00
C ASP A 6 -4.97 20.48 -5.46
N TRP A 7 -4.71 19.22 -5.72
CA TRP A 7 -4.77 18.62 -7.05
C TRP A 7 -6.24 18.34 -7.44
N PRO A 8 -6.78 19.05 -8.44
CA PRO A 8 -8.23 18.98 -8.74
C PRO A 8 -8.67 17.62 -9.28
N GLU A 9 -7.77 16.88 -9.94
CA GLU A 9 -8.06 15.56 -10.50
C GLU A 9 -7.95 14.42 -9.47
N LEU A 10 -7.58 14.70 -8.22
CA LEU A 10 -7.39 13.67 -7.20
C LEU A 10 -8.64 12.77 -7.01
N PRO A 11 -9.88 13.28 -7.02
CA PRO A 11 -11.07 12.43 -6.92
C PRO A 11 -11.23 11.44 -8.08
N GLU A 12 -10.69 11.76 -9.27
CA GLU A 12 -10.78 10.90 -10.45
C GLU A 12 -9.85 9.67 -10.35
N LEU A 13 -8.88 9.70 -9.43
CA LEU A 13 -7.94 8.60 -9.18
C LEU A 13 -8.48 7.56 -8.18
N CYS A 14 -9.70 7.74 -7.68
CA CYS A 14 -10.27 6.84 -6.70
C CYS A 14 -10.53 5.44 -7.26
N LEU A 15 -10.35 4.44 -6.40
CA LEU A 15 -10.57 3.03 -6.73
C LEU A 15 -12.10 2.76 -6.80
N GLY A 16 -12.61 2.59 -8.00
CA GLY A 16 -14.03 2.43 -8.24
C GLY A 16 -14.85 3.59 -7.69
N THR A 17 -15.85 3.30 -6.86
CA THR A 17 -16.70 4.30 -6.20
C THR A 17 -16.29 4.56 -4.74
N SER A 18 -15.12 4.08 -4.31
CA SER A 18 -14.60 4.28 -2.96
C SER A 18 -13.98 5.66 -2.77
N ALA A 19 -13.65 6.01 -1.52
CA ALA A 19 -12.87 7.21 -1.20
C ALA A 19 -11.36 6.93 -1.12
N TYR A 20 -10.89 5.78 -1.61
CA TYR A 20 -9.49 5.38 -1.62
C TYR A 20 -8.87 5.60 -3.00
N PHE A 21 -7.62 6.03 -3.02
CA PHE A 21 -6.81 6.12 -4.24
C PHE A 21 -5.40 5.58 -3.99
N LEU A 22 -4.78 5.01 -5.01
CA LEU A 22 -3.43 4.48 -4.92
C LEU A 22 -2.43 5.63 -5.00
N LEU A 23 -1.51 5.69 -4.04
CA LEU A 23 -0.49 6.73 -3.97
C LEU A 23 0.90 6.10 -3.94
N GLU A 24 1.69 6.39 -4.97
CA GLU A 24 3.11 6.10 -4.99
C GLU A 24 3.87 7.29 -4.39
N LEU A 25 4.67 7.03 -3.35
CA LEU A 25 5.49 8.06 -2.73
C LEU A 25 6.77 8.31 -3.52
N PRO A 26 7.35 9.51 -3.42
CA PRO A 26 8.57 9.81 -4.15
C PRO A 26 9.78 9.00 -3.66
N PHE A 27 10.73 8.71 -4.56
CA PHE A 27 11.97 8.01 -4.22
C PHE A 27 13.06 8.91 -3.64
N TYR A 28 12.93 10.23 -3.78
CA TYR A 28 13.84 11.14 -3.08
C TYR A 28 13.63 11.09 -1.55
N PRO A 29 14.61 11.54 -0.75
CA PRO A 29 14.50 11.49 0.71
C PRO A 29 13.24 12.18 1.22
N TRP A 30 12.48 11.48 2.07
CA TRP A 30 11.27 12.03 2.67
C TRP A 30 11.60 13.09 3.71
N THR A 31 10.68 14.01 3.89
CA THR A 31 10.81 15.18 4.77
C THR A 31 9.59 15.32 5.66
N ASP A 32 9.72 16.12 6.70
CA ASP A 32 8.58 16.47 7.58
C ASP A 32 7.44 17.11 6.78
N GLN A 33 7.77 17.88 5.75
CA GLN A 33 6.76 18.48 4.87
C GLN A 33 5.90 17.42 4.17
N LEU A 34 6.51 16.35 3.67
CA LEU A 34 5.78 15.24 3.05
C LEU A 34 4.84 14.57 4.07
N ILE A 35 5.36 14.29 5.27
CA ILE A 35 4.56 13.67 6.34
C ILE A 35 3.36 14.54 6.70
N ASN A 36 3.56 15.85 6.86
CA ASN A 36 2.48 16.79 7.17
C ASN A 36 1.44 16.84 6.04
N GLN A 37 1.86 16.86 4.78
CA GLN A 37 0.93 16.83 3.65
C GLN A 37 0.07 15.57 3.62
N LEU A 38 0.68 14.40 3.88
CA LEU A 38 -0.04 13.14 3.97
C LEU A 38 -1.03 13.14 5.14
N TYR A 39 -0.62 13.64 6.29
CA TYR A 39 -1.48 13.73 7.48
C TYR A 39 -2.72 14.60 7.22
N GLU A 40 -2.55 15.75 6.58
CA GLU A 40 -3.65 16.69 6.31
C GLU A 40 -4.60 16.23 5.19
N LEU A 41 -4.14 15.34 4.31
CA LEU A 41 -4.82 15.01 3.07
C LEU A 41 -6.26 14.51 3.28
N PRO A 42 -6.55 13.53 4.15
CA PRO A 42 -7.92 13.07 4.36
C PRO A 42 -8.85 14.15 4.92
N GLY A 43 -8.35 14.98 5.83
CA GLY A 43 -9.12 16.08 6.41
C GLY A 43 -9.49 17.15 5.40
N ARG A 44 -8.62 17.42 4.42
CA ARG A 44 -8.82 18.44 3.37
C ARG A 44 -9.68 17.94 2.21
N THR A 45 -9.60 16.66 1.87
CA THR A 45 -10.20 16.12 0.64
C THR A 45 -11.33 15.12 0.88
N GLY A 46 -11.40 14.52 2.07
CA GLY A 46 -12.26 13.37 2.35
C GLY A 46 -11.75 12.06 1.71
N LEU A 47 -10.59 12.08 1.03
CA LEU A 47 -10.00 10.92 0.36
C LEU A 47 -8.87 10.32 1.20
N THR A 48 -8.68 9.02 1.11
CA THR A 48 -7.66 8.28 1.84
C THR A 48 -6.67 7.62 0.87
N PRO A 49 -5.37 7.91 0.97
CA PRO A 49 -4.39 7.24 0.14
C PRO A 49 -4.21 5.77 0.57
N VAL A 50 -3.99 4.90 -0.40
CA VAL A 50 -3.42 3.56 -0.22
C VAL A 50 -1.97 3.65 -0.64
N LEU A 51 -1.05 3.43 0.30
CA LEU A 51 0.38 3.57 0.02
C LEU A 51 0.87 2.37 -0.80
N ALA A 52 1.30 2.63 -2.03
CA ALA A 52 1.72 1.61 -2.98
C ALA A 52 3.11 1.06 -2.66
N HIS A 53 3.30 -0.23 -2.88
CA HIS A 53 4.58 -0.98 -2.87
C HIS A 53 5.61 -0.46 -1.86
N ILE A 54 5.20 -0.35 -0.59
CA ILE A 54 5.99 0.24 0.49
C ILE A 54 7.36 -0.43 0.68
N GLU A 55 7.50 -1.70 0.30
CA GLU A 55 8.75 -2.44 0.39
C GLU A 55 9.90 -1.79 -0.39
N ARG A 56 9.58 -1.02 -1.44
CA ARG A 56 10.59 -0.33 -2.25
C ARG A 56 11.32 0.77 -1.49
N TYR A 57 10.72 1.29 -0.42
CA TYR A 57 11.26 2.39 0.37
C TYR A 57 12.05 1.93 1.60
N LEU A 58 11.99 0.65 1.96
CA LEU A 58 12.63 0.10 3.16
C LEU A 58 14.14 0.36 3.24
N ARG A 59 14.82 0.43 2.08
CA ARG A 59 16.26 0.64 2.02
C ARG A 59 16.65 2.06 1.62
N SER A 60 15.73 2.83 1.03
CA SER A 60 16.02 4.16 0.48
C SER A 60 15.65 5.29 1.43
N GLN A 61 14.73 5.06 2.36
CA GLN A 61 14.28 6.08 3.30
C GLN A 61 14.88 5.87 4.70
N LYS A 62 15.05 6.98 5.43
CA LYS A 62 15.48 6.90 6.83
C LYS A 62 14.40 6.21 7.66
N PRO A 63 14.76 5.31 8.61
CA PRO A 63 13.81 4.56 9.41
C PRO A 63 12.76 5.44 10.11
N GLN A 64 13.15 6.60 10.63
CA GLN A 64 12.24 7.53 11.31
C GLN A 64 11.12 8.06 10.41
N TYR A 65 11.41 8.33 9.13
CA TYR A 65 10.41 8.80 8.17
C TYR A 65 9.53 7.65 7.69
N LEU A 66 10.10 6.47 7.49
CA LEU A 66 9.33 5.28 7.16
C LEU A 66 8.31 4.96 8.25
N GLU A 67 8.75 4.94 9.51
CA GLU A 67 7.86 4.72 10.66
C GLU A 67 6.79 5.81 10.77
N ALA A 68 7.16 7.08 10.59
CA ALA A 68 6.20 8.19 10.62
C ALA A 68 5.11 8.05 9.55
N VAL A 69 5.47 7.63 8.34
CA VAL A 69 4.48 7.37 7.25
C VAL A 69 3.58 6.20 7.60
N LEU A 70 4.14 5.10 8.10
CA LEU A 70 3.37 3.92 8.49
C LEU A 70 2.44 4.20 9.68
N ASP A 71 2.85 5.08 10.60
CA ASP A 71 2.06 5.48 11.77
C ASP A 71 0.87 6.39 11.43
N LEU A 72 0.79 6.92 10.20
CA LEU A 72 -0.39 7.65 9.73
C LEU A 72 -1.64 6.75 9.63
N GLY A 73 -1.47 5.42 9.62
CA GLY A 73 -2.58 4.48 9.65
C GLY A 73 -3.31 4.30 8.32
N PHE A 74 -2.73 4.73 7.23
CA PHE A 74 -3.27 4.47 5.90
C PHE A 74 -3.16 2.99 5.52
N PRO A 75 -4.03 2.48 4.64
CA PRO A 75 -3.82 1.16 4.04
C PRO A 75 -2.48 1.12 3.30
N VAL A 76 -1.72 0.07 3.51
CA VAL A 76 -0.38 -0.11 2.93
C VAL A 76 -0.35 -1.38 2.09
N GLN A 77 0.10 -1.24 0.86
CA GLN A 77 0.20 -2.32 -0.11
C GLN A 77 1.67 -2.70 -0.32
N VAL A 78 1.92 -3.99 -0.42
CA VAL A 78 3.19 -4.59 -0.87
C VAL A 78 2.98 -5.32 -2.20
N SER A 79 4.04 -5.43 -2.99
CA SER A 79 4.02 -6.18 -4.24
C SER A 79 4.16 -7.68 -3.98
N ALA A 80 3.53 -8.49 -4.84
CA ALA A 80 3.60 -9.95 -4.77
C ALA A 80 4.97 -10.50 -5.16
N GLU A 81 5.66 -9.88 -6.11
CA GLU A 81 6.92 -10.37 -6.66
C GLU A 81 8.00 -10.62 -5.59
N PRO A 82 8.30 -9.69 -4.67
CA PRO A 82 9.30 -9.93 -3.63
C PRO A 82 9.01 -11.13 -2.74
N LEU A 83 7.74 -11.50 -2.57
CA LEU A 83 7.34 -12.68 -1.81
C LEU A 83 7.82 -13.97 -2.46
N LEU A 84 7.94 -14.00 -3.77
CA LEU A 84 8.37 -15.17 -4.55
C LEU A 84 9.89 -15.34 -4.58
N HIS A 85 10.66 -14.35 -4.12
CA HIS A 85 12.11 -14.39 -4.08
C HIS A 85 12.63 -14.61 -2.65
N LEU A 86 13.42 -15.67 -2.45
CA LEU A 86 13.95 -16.07 -1.13
C LEU A 86 14.69 -14.94 -0.41
N THR A 87 15.45 -14.13 -1.14
CA THR A 87 16.26 -13.05 -0.58
C THR A 87 15.49 -11.77 -0.27
N GLN A 88 14.28 -11.61 -0.84
CA GLN A 88 13.48 -10.38 -0.76
C GLN A 88 12.25 -10.52 0.13
N ARG A 89 11.77 -11.76 0.34
CA ARG A 89 10.49 -12.00 1.03
C ARG A 89 10.48 -11.66 2.51
N GLY A 90 11.63 -11.76 3.20
CA GLY A 90 11.71 -11.59 4.65
C GLY A 90 11.14 -10.25 5.15
N PRO A 91 11.61 -9.11 4.66
CA PRO A 91 11.07 -7.80 5.05
C PRO A 91 9.59 -7.63 4.72
N VAL A 92 9.14 -8.13 3.57
CA VAL A 92 7.72 -8.06 3.17
C VAL A 92 6.84 -8.91 4.07
N LEU A 93 7.25 -10.13 4.38
CA LEU A 93 6.54 -11.00 5.34
C LEU A 93 6.47 -10.36 6.73
N ARG A 94 7.51 -9.65 7.15
CA ARG A 94 7.52 -8.93 8.42
C ARG A 94 6.46 -7.82 8.43
N LEU A 95 6.38 -7.01 7.39
CA LEU A 95 5.36 -5.97 7.26
C LEU A 95 3.94 -6.54 7.34
N LEU A 96 3.69 -7.64 6.64
CA LEU A 96 2.38 -8.30 6.66
C LEU A 96 2.09 -8.95 8.02
N ARG A 97 3.07 -9.62 8.62
CA ARG A 97 2.93 -10.29 9.92
C ARG A 97 2.65 -9.31 11.05
N THR A 98 3.26 -8.14 11.02
CA THR A 98 3.11 -7.09 12.04
C THR A 98 1.98 -6.11 11.74
N HIS A 99 1.18 -6.35 10.71
CA HIS A 99 0.09 -5.48 10.25
C HIS A 99 0.52 -4.07 9.82
N ARG A 100 1.79 -3.88 9.52
CA ARG A 100 2.29 -2.63 8.92
C ARG A 100 1.91 -2.51 7.44
N ALA A 101 1.69 -3.64 6.77
CA ALA A 101 1.05 -3.73 5.48
C ALA A 101 -0.16 -4.68 5.56
N GLN A 102 -1.23 -4.37 4.81
CA GLN A 102 -2.49 -5.10 4.85
C GLN A 102 -2.93 -5.61 3.48
N LEU A 103 -2.28 -5.15 2.40
CA LEU A 103 -2.67 -5.41 1.03
C LEU A 103 -1.51 -6.00 0.25
N VAL A 104 -1.84 -6.93 -0.64
CA VAL A 104 -0.89 -7.50 -1.61
C VAL A 104 -1.45 -7.32 -3.01
N ALA A 105 -0.66 -6.77 -3.92
CA ALA A 105 -1.02 -6.60 -5.32
C ALA A 105 0.08 -7.15 -6.23
N SER A 106 -0.30 -7.54 -7.45
CA SER A 106 0.67 -8.06 -8.42
C SER A 106 1.61 -7.00 -8.97
N ASP A 107 1.17 -5.74 -9.01
CA ASP A 107 1.87 -4.66 -9.71
C ASP A 107 2.19 -5.06 -11.17
N ALA A 108 1.30 -5.86 -11.78
CA ALA A 108 1.48 -6.38 -13.14
C ALA A 108 1.35 -5.27 -14.17
N HIS A 109 2.35 -5.19 -15.08
CA HIS A 109 2.39 -4.20 -16.16
C HIS A 109 2.31 -4.87 -17.54
N ASP A 110 2.78 -6.10 -17.66
CA ASP A 110 2.72 -6.91 -18.85
C ASP A 110 2.82 -8.41 -18.52
N PRO A 111 2.43 -9.32 -19.46
CA PRO A 111 2.39 -10.75 -19.19
C PRO A 111 3.76 -11.43 -19.07
N THR A 112 4.84 -10.79 -19.50
CA THR A 112 6.17 -11.39 -19.60
C THR A 112 7.16 -10.88 -18.56
N THR A 113 7.33 -9.57 -18.44
CA THR A 113 8.33 -8.95 -17.54
C THR A 113 7.76 -8.69 -16.14
N ARG A 114 6.48 -8.37 -16.03
CA ARG A 114 5.74 -8.21 -14.77
C ARG A 114 4.40 -8.94 -14.84
N PRO A 115 4.42 -10.29 -14.86
CA PRO A 115 3.21 -11.07 -14.96
C PRO A 115 2.35 -10.99 -13.69
N PRO A 116 1.04 -11.28 -13.81
CA PRO A 116 0.19 -11.43 -12.65
C PRO A 116 0.57 -12.71 -11.89
N ASN A 117 1.16 -12.55 -10.71
CA ASN A 117 1.67 -13.63 -9.88
C ASN A 117 0.99 -13.71 -8.50
N LEU A 118 -0.19 -13.14 -8.39
CA LEU A 118 -0.91 -12.98 -7.12
C LEU A 118 -1.30 -14.34 -6.52
N GLY A 119 -1.70 -15.30 -7.36
CA GLY A 119 -2.06 -16.65 -6.90
C GLY A 119 -0.91 -17.38 -6.20
N GLU A 120 0.29 -17.33 -6.78
CA GLU A 120 1.50 -17.92 -6.18
C GLU A 120 1.88 -17.22 -4.87
N ALA A 121 1.77 -15.90 -4.84
CA ALA A 121 2.05 -15.12 -3.64
C ALA A 121 1.10 -15.51 -2.50
N PHE A 122 -0.20 -15.66 -2.73
CA PHE A 122 -1.15 -16.10 -1.71
C PHE A 122 -0.94 -17.54 -1.26
N GLN A 123 -0.52 -18.44 -2.14
CA GLN A 123 -0.12 -19.79 -1.74
C GLN A 123 1.07 -19.74 -0.76
N LEU A 124 2.06 -18.89 -1.03
CA LEU A 124 3.18 -18.66 -0.11
C LEU A 124 2.71 -18.08 1.23
N LEU A 125 1.84 -17.08 1.19
CA LEU A 125 1.32 -16.43 2.41
C LEU A 125 0.58 -17.43 3.30
N ARG A 126 -0.24 -18.31 2.75
CA ARG A 126 -0.91 -19.37 3.51
C ARG A 126 0.08 -20.28 4.22
N ARG A 127 1.18 -20.64 3.56
CA ARG A 127 2.23 -21.47 4.18
C ARG A 127 3.03 -20.73 5.24
N LYS A 128 3.30 -19.44 5.07
CA LYS A 128 4.18 -18.64 5.94
C LYS A 128 3.45 -17.92 7.07
N LEU A 129 2.24 -17.46 6.85
CA LEU A 129 1.46 -16.67 7.80
C LEU A 129 0.23 -17.39 8.34
N GLY A 130 -0.15 -18.52 7.73
CA GLY A 130 -1.39 -19.24 8.04
C GLY A 130 -2.58 -18.75 7.24
N GLU A 131 -3.63 -19.56 7.23
CA GLU A 131 -4.81 -19.35 6.40
C GLU A 131 -5.64 -18.16 6.85
N GLU A 132 -5.83 -18.01 8.15
CA GLU A 132 -6.60 -16.91 8.73
C GLU A 132 -6.04 -15.53 8.33
N LYS A 133 -4.72 -15.33 8.50
CA LYS A 133 -4.07 -14.07 8.13
C LYS A 133 -4.06 -13.82 6.63
N SER A 134 -3.87 -14.87 5.83
CA SER A 134 -3.94 -14.77 4.36
C SER A 134 -5.32 -14.39 3.88
N ASN A 135 -6.37 -15.00 4.44
CA ASN A 135 -7.76 -14.65 4.14
C ASN A 135 -8.09 -13.20 4.56
N TYR A 136 -7.56 -12.75 5.69
CA TYR A 136 -7.70 -11.35 6.11
C TYR A 136 -7.10 -10.38 5.08
N ILE A 137 -5.87 -10.64 4.61
CA ILE A 137 -5.20 -9.82 3.59
C ILE A 137 -6.01 -9.81 2.30
N GLU A 138 -6.50 -10.97 1.87
CA GLU A 138 -7.31 -11.10 0.65
C GLU A 138 -8.63 -10.31 0.76
N SER A 139 -9.31 -10.36 1.89
CA SER A 139 -10.56 -9.64 2.14
C SER A 139 -10.39 -8.12 2.19
N ARG A 140 -9.25 -7.61 2.65
CA ARG A 140 -8.99 -6.17 2.75
C ARG A 140 -9.05 -5.47 1.39
N THR A 141 -8.57 -6.11 0.33
CA THR A 141 -8.67 -5.53 -1.02
C THR A 141 -10.13 -5.33 -1.44
N SER A 142 -10.99 -6.31 -1.18
CA SER A 142 -12.42 -6.20 -1.46
C SER A 142 -13.09 -5.10 -0.64
N GLU A 143 -12.72 -4.94 0.63
CA GLU A 143 -13.25 -3.89 1.50
C GLU A 143 -12.92 -2.48 0.98
N LEU A 144 -11.71 -2.27 0.46
CA LEU A 144 -11.30 -0.97 -0.10
C LEU A 144 -12.11 -0.58 -1.34
N LEU A 145 -12.59 -1.56 -2.09
CA LEU A 145 -13.39 -1.33 -3.29
C LEU A 145 -14.90 -1.15 -2.99
N THR A 146 -15.32 -1.43 -1.76
CA THR A 146 -16.73 -1.30 -1.37
C THR A 146 -17.07 0.18 -1.16
N PRO A 147 -18.16 0.70 -1.78
CA PRO A 147 -18.60 2.07 -1.56
C PRO A 147 -18.88 2.33 -0.08
N ARG A 148 -18.47 3.49 0.44
CA ARG A 148 -18.93 3.93 1.76
C ARG A 148 -20.45 4.19 1.67
N ILE A 149 -21.22 3.42 2.41
CA ILE A 149 -22.64 3.73 2.61
C ILE A 149 -22.66 4.95 3.53
N SER A 150 -23.08 6.09 2.98
CA SER A 150 -23.37 7.27 3.79
C SER A 150 -24.62 6.96 4.61
N LEU A 151 -24.44 6.79 5.91
CA LEU A 151 -25.54 6.71 6.87
C LEU A 151 -26.06 8.12 7.16
#